data_7ca9d1313fd3b0185233e96a4a524bfb
#
_entry.id   7ca9d1313fd3b0185233e96a4a524bfb
#
_cell.length_a   1.000
_cell.length_b   1.000
_cell.length_c   1.000
_cell.angle_alpha   90.00
_cell.angle_beta   90.00
_cell.angle_gamma   90.00
#
_symmetry.space_group_name_H-M   'P 1'
#
loop_
_entity.id
_entity.type
_entity.pdbx_description
1 polymer ?
#
loop_
_entity_poly.entity_id
_entity_poly.type
_entity_poly.pdbx_seq_one_letter_code
_entity_poly.pdbx_strand_id
1 'polypeptide(L)'
;AMVCISNCDKITPGMLMAAMRLNIPVVFVSGGPMEAGKVKLLNPTTQKMEFKKLDLIDAMVMAADDKVSDADVAEVERSACPTCGSCSGMFTANSMNCLTEALGLSLPGNGTVVATHADREQLFKRAGHLAVELCKRYYEQDDETVLPRSMGFKAFENAIALDIAMGGSTNTILHILAIAQEAEIDFTMADIDRMSKIVPQLCKVAPNTNKYHIEDVHRAGGIMGILGELDRAGRLHTDVPTVHSKTMKDALDQWDIARNPSDAVKTFYMAGPGGIPTQVAFSQSARWPSLDTDRAEGCIRSVDHAFSQQGGLAVLVGNIALDGCVVKTAGVDDALLVFEGPAHVVESQDEAVA
;
A
#
# COMPACT_ATOMS: atom_id res chain seq x y z
N ALA A 1 -20.99 -16.07 -2.91
CA ALA A 1 -20.02 -14.99 -3.13
C ALA A 1 -19.89 -14.12 -1.89
N MET A 2 -18.80 -13.37 -1.82
CA MET A 2 -18.54 -12.43 -0.73
C MET A 2 -18.15 -11.06 -1.29
N VAL A 3 -18.56 -10.00 -0.60
CA VAL A 3 -17.94 -8.68 -0.70
C VAL A 3 -17.22 -8.43 0.62
N CYS A 4 -15.90 -8.37 0.59
CA CYS A 4 -15.08 -8.20 1.79
C CYS A 4 -14.74 -6.72 1.98
N ILE A 5 -15.36 -6.11 3.01
CA ILE A 5 -15.11 -4.72 3.40
C ILE A 5 -14.16 -4.73 4.59
N SER A 6 -12.91 -4.40 4.37
CA SER A 6 -11.87 -4.39 5.41
C SER A 6 -11.03 -3.13 5.33
N ASN A 7 -10.45 -2.71 6.44
CA ASN A 7 -9.60 -1.52 6.47
C ASN A 7 -8.58 -1.56 7.62
N CYS A 8 -8.20 -2.75 8.05
CA CYS A 8 -7.35 -2.95 9.23
C CYS A 8 -6.22 -3.93 8.91
N ASP A 9 -5.12 -3.78 9.61
CA ASP A 9 -3.88 -4.55 9.42
C ASP A 9 -4.02 -6.06 9.64
N LYS A 10 -4.99 -6.50 10.43
CA LYS A 10 -5.28 -7.93 10.71
C LYS A 10 -6.57 -8.42 10.03
N ILE A 11 -7.55 -7.54 9.86
CA ILE A 11 -8.84 -7.93 9.25
C ILE A 11 -8.68 -8.25 7.77
N THR A 12 -7.93 -7.42 7.02
CA THR A 12 -7.72 -7.65 5.58
C THR A 12 -7.04 -9.00 5.31
N PRO A 13 -5.90 -9.35 5.95
CA PRO A 13 -5.31 -10.66 5.76
C PRO A 13 -6.19 -11.81 6.26
N GLY A 14 -6.89 -11.66 7.39
CA GLY A 14 -7.82 -12.68 7.88
C GLY A 14 -8.97 -12.96 6.89
N MET A 15 -9.53 -11.92 6.26
CA MET A 15 -10.53 -12.08 5.20
C MET A 15 -9.95 -12.71 3.93
N LEU A 16 -8.69 -12.39 3.56
CA LEU A 16 -8.01 -13.05 2.45
C LEU A 16 -7.79 -14.55 2.73
N MET A 17 -7.35 -14.91 3.92
CA MET A 17 -7.22 -16.32 4.33
C MET A 17 -8.59 -17.03 4.25
N ALA A 18 -9.66 -16.41 4.74
CA ALA A 18 -11.01 -16.97 4.64
C ALA A 18 -11.47 -17.11 3.18
N ALA A 19 -11.19 -16.13 2.33
CA ALA A 19 -11.53 -16.18 0.91
C ALA A 19 -10.80 -17.32 0.19
N MET A 20 -9.50 -17.51 0.46
CA MET A 20 -8.73 -18.62 -0.10
C MET A 20 -9.25 -19.98 0.39
N ARG A 21 -9.55 -20.10 1.68
CA ARG A 21 -10.07 -21.35 2.27
C ARG A 21 -11.44 -21.73 1.69
N LEU A 22 -12.36 -20.77 1.58
CA LEU A 22 -13.71 -20.99 1.05
C LEU A 22 -13.72 -21.18 -0.46
N ASN A 23 -12.80 -20.56 -1.16
CA ASN A 23 -12.64 -20.60 -2.62
C ASN A 23 -13.96 -20.36 -3.38
N ILE A 24 -14.68 -19.30 -3.02
CA ILE A 24 -15.90 -18.84 -3.69
C ILE A 24 -15.69 -17.45 -4.28
N PRO A 25 -16.47 -17.01 -5.27
CA PRO A 25 -16.31 -15.68 -5.86
C PRO A 25 -16.31 -14.58 -4.79
N VAL A 26 -15.28 -13.72 -4.82
CA VAL A 26 -15.05 -12.66 -3.83
C VAL A 26 -14.58 -11.38 -4.49
N VAL A 27 -14.99 -10.24 -3.94
CA VAL A 27 -14.45 -8.93 -4.27
C VAL A 27 -14.05 -8.23 -2.98
N PHE A 28 -12.81 -7.74 -2.93
CA PHE A 28 -12.35 -6.89 -1.84
C PHE A 28 -12.59 -5.42 -2.17
N VAL A 29 -13.12 -4.69 -1.21
CA VAL A 29 -13.26 -3.24 -1.27
C VAL A 29 -12.97 -2.66 0.10
N SER A 30 -11.87 -1.91 0.24
CA SER A 30 -11.46 -1.34 1.52
C SER A 30 -12.22 -0.06 1.84
N GLY A 31 -12.25 0.31 3.15
CA GLY A 31 -12.78 1.60 3.60
C GLY A 31 -11.96 2.79 3.10
N GLY A 32 -10.73 2.58 2.66
CA GLY A 32 -9.81 3.58 2.16
C GLY A 32 -8.90 4.19 3.22
N PRO A 33 -7.77 4.78 2.79
CA PRO A 33 -6.85 5.51 3.66
C PRO A 33 -7.43 6.85 4.12
N MET A 34 -6.96 7.36 5.26
CA MET A 34 -7.23 8.74 5.66
C MET A 34 -6.37 9.72 4.87
N GLU A 35 -6.76 10.99 4.90
CA GLU A 35 -5.93 12.08 4.39
C GLU A 35 -4.70 12.29 5.28
N ALA A 36 -3.61 12.81 4.72
CA ALA A 36 -2.43 13.18 5.50
C ALA A 36 -2.75 14.30 6.50
N GLY A 37 -2.25 14.18 7.73
CA GLY A 37 -2.31 15.23 8.72
C GLY A 37 -1.56 16.48 8.25
N LYS A 38 -2.01 17.66 8.68
CA LYS A 38 -1.38 18.94 8.35
C LYS A 38 -1.39 19.83 9.58
N VAL A 39 -0.21 20.30 9.97
CA VAL A 39 -0.06 21.19 11.11
C VAL A 39 0.83 22.37 10.73
N LYS A 40 0.62 23.52 11.40
CA LYS A 40 1.57 24.65 11.38
C LYS A 40 2.38 24.63 12.63
N LEU A 41 3.67 24.42 12.50
CA LEU A 41 4.62 24.45 13.62
C LEU A 41 5.68 25.53 13.39
N LEU A 42 6.22 26.07 14.48
CA LEU A 42 7.35 26.97 14.42
C LEU A 42 8.60 26.16 14.08
N ASN A 43 9.21 26.46 12.92
CA ASN A 43 10.50 25.89 12.59
C ASN A 43 11.58 26.53 13.50
N PRO A 44 12.27 25.76 14.34
CA PRO A 44 13.24 26.30 15.30
C PRO A 44 14.44 26.95 14.63
N THR A 45 14.78 26.55 13.42
CA THR A 45 15.91 27.09 12.65
C THR A 45 15.55 28.38 11.92
N THR A 46 14.41 28.41 11.23
CA THR A 46 13.98 29.56 10.42
C THR A 46 13.17 30.59 11.21
N GLN A 47 12.71 30.24 12.42
CA GLN A 47 11.82 31.04 13.27
C GLN A 47 10.52 31.45 12.56
N LYS A 48 10.06 30.65 11.57
CA LYS A 48 8.83 30.87 10.83
C LYS A 48 7.84 29.74 11.06
N MET A 49 6.55 30.06 10.99
CA MET A 49 5.48 29.07 10.99
C MET A 49 5.48 28.35 9.61
N GLU A 50 5.73 27.05 9.61
CA GLU A 50 5.79 26.24 8.42
C GLU A 50 4.71 25.15 8.47
N PHE A 51 4.12 24.84 7.31
CA PHE A 51 3.23 23.68 7.19
C PHE A 51 4.05 22.40 7.12
N LYS A 52 3.72 21.46 8.01
CA LYS A 52 4.25 20.11 8.00
C LYS A 52 3.11 19.13 7.72
N LYS A 53 3.32 18.19 6.79
CA LYS A 53 2.49 16.98 6.70
C LYS A 53 2.90 16.04 7.82
N LEU A 54 1.92 15.31 8.37
CA LEU A 54 2.10 14.43 9.52
C LEU A 54 1.40 13.10 9.27
N ASP A 55 1.90 12.09 9.96
CA ASP A 55 1.22 10.83 10.20
C ASP A 55 1.24 10.44 11.68
N LEU A 56 0.72 9.25 12.00
CA LEU A 56 0.67 8.73 13.37
C LEU A 56 2.08 8.62 14.00
N ILE A 57 3.09 8.24 13.23
CA ILE A 57 4.46 8.06 13.75
C ILE A 57 5.08 9.41 14.11
N ASP A 58 4.88 10.45 13.30
CA ASP A 58 5.31 11.81 13.66
C ASP A 58 4.76 12.23 15.03
N ALA A 59 3.48 11.94 15.30
CA ALA A 59 2.85 12.26 16.57
C ALA A 59 3.48 11.47 17.75
N MET A 60 3.70 10.16 17.55
CA MET A 60 4.30 9.30 18.57
C MET A 60 5.75 9.74 18.90
N VAL A 61 6.55 10.03 17.87
CA VAL A 61 7.93 10.49 18.03
C VAL A 61 8.00 11.84 18.75
N MET A 62 7.13 12.79 18.36
CA MET A 62 7.09 14.10 19.02
C MET A 62 6.61 14.02 20.48
N ALA A 63 5.66 13.12 20.77
CA ALA A 63 5.19 12.91 22.14
C ALA A 63 6.24 12.27 23.06
N ALA A 64 7.21 11.54 22.49
CA ALA A 64 8.31 10.93 23.23
C ALA A 64 9.55 11.84 23.37
N ASP A 65 9.58 13.02 22.74
CA ASP A 65 10.70 13.96 22.79
C ASP A 65 10.45 15.03 23.86
N ASP A 66 11.16 14.95 24.98
CA ASP A 66 11.09 15.91 26.09
C ASP A 66 11.43 17.36 25.71
N LYS A 67 11.96 17.59 24.51
CA LYS A 67 12.27 18.95 24.01
C LYS A 67 11.08 19.60 23.30
N VAL A 68 10.04 18.83 22.99
CA VAL A 68 8.82 19.33 22.36
C VAL A 68 7.86 19.80 23.44
N SER A 69 7.27 20.98 23.28
CA SER A 69 6.32 21.51 24.25
C SER A 69 5.02 20.71 24.25
N ASP A 70 4.36 20.59 25.42
CA ASP A 70 3.05 19.95 25.55
C ASP A 70 2.00 20.59 24.60
N ALA A 71 2.12 21.88 24.32
CA ALA A 71 1.22 22.60 23.40
C ALA A 71 1.41 22.14 21.94
N ASP A 72 2.67 21.93 21.51
CA ASP A 72 2.98 21.44 20.18
C ASP A 72 2.59 19.96 20.04
N VAL A 73 2.85 19.13 21.06
CA VAL A 73 2.40 17.73 21.11
C VAL A 73 0.89 17.64 20.95
N ALA A 74 0.13 18.43 21.75
CA ALA A 74 -1.32 18.44 21.66
C ALA A 74 -1.85 18.92 20.31
N GLU A 75 -1.16 19.82 19.61
CA GLU A 75 -1.53 20.27 18.26
C GLU A 75 -1.25 19.19 17.23
N VAL A 76 -0.13 18.47 17.34
CA VAL A 76 0.23 17.36 16.47
C VAL A 76 -0.74 16.18 16.64
N GLU A 77 -1.06 15.80 17.88
CA GLU A 77 -2.05 14.74 18.16
C GLU A 77 -3.41 15.01 17.52
N ARG A 78 -3.90 16.25 17.58
CA ARG A 78 -5.17 16.65 16.94
C ARG A 78 -5.10 16.62 15.41
N SER A 79 -3.91 16.78 14.84
CA SER A 79 -3.71 17.00 13.40
C SER A 79 -3.22 15.76 12.65
N ALA A 80 -2.57 14.80 13.31
CA ALA A 80 -1.90 13.67 12.66
C ALA A 80 -2.88 12.68 12.02
N CYS A 81 -4.08 12.50 12.60
CA CYS A 81 -5.13 11.62 12.09
C CYS A 81 -6.43 12.40 11.83
N PRO A 82 -6.48 13.24 10.79
CA PRO A 82 -7.52 14.27 10.65
C PRO A 82 -8.88 13.73 10.18
N THR A 83 -8.92 12.54 9.56
CA THR A 83 -10.14 12.02 8.92
C THR A 83 -10.41 10.57 9.29
N CYS A 84 -11.59 10.05 8.90
CA CYS A 84 -11.83 8.62 8.89
C CYS A 84 -10.93 7.92 7.87
N GLY A 85 -10.70 6.62 8.04
CA GLY A 85 -9.89 5.77 7.16
C GLY A 85 -8.82 4.99 7.91
N SER A 86 -8.04 4.19 7.18
CA SER A 86 -6.78 3.61 7.64
C SER A 86 -5.69 4.69 7.66
N CYS A 87 -4.45 4.34 8.02
CA CYS A 87 -3.35 5.31 8.08
C CYS A 87 -3.15 6.06 6.76
N SER A 88 -2.62 7.29 6.81
CA SER A 88 -2.30 8.09 5.62
C SER A 88 -1.01 7.66 4.90
N GLY A 89 -0.17 6.84 5.54
CA GLY A 89 1.07 6.30 4.99
C GLY A 89 0.97 4.82 4.59
N MET A 90 2.09 4.25 4.11
CA MET A 90 2.19 2.84 3.70
C MET A 90 2.50 1.95 4.92
N PHE A 91 1.58 1.95 5.87
CA PHE A 91 1.56 1.03 6.99
C PHE A 91 0.85 -0.27 6.62
N THR A 92 0.72 -1.21 7.55
CA THR A 92 0.23 -2.56 7.27
C THR A 92 -1.17 -2.60 6.66
N ALA A 93 -2.12 -1.81 7.18
CA ALA A 93 -3.48 -1.76 6.66
C ALA A 93 -3.51 -1.35 5.18
N ASN A 94 -2.82 -0.25 4.83
CA ASN A 94 -2.74 0.21 3.46
C ASN A 94 -1.94 -0.74 2.56
N SER A 95 -0.82 -1.30 3.05
CA SER A 95 -0.07 -2.31 2.30
C SER A 95 -0.97 -3.48 1.93
N MET A 96 -1.72 -4.04 2.88
CA MET A 96 -2.64 -5.15 2.60
C MET A 96 -3.78 -4.76 1.65
N ASN A 97 -4.34 -3.55 1.77
CA ASN A 97 -5.36 -3.06 0.84
C ASN A 97 -4.81 -2.88 -0.58
N CYS A 98 -3.55 -2.45 -0.71
CA CYS A 98 -2.86 -2.34 -2.00
C CYS A 98 -2.56 -3.73 -2.59
N LEU A 99 -2.16 -4.70 -1.76
CA LEU A 99 -1.88 -6.05 -2.21
C LEU A 99 -3.10 -6.76 -2.79
N THR A 100 -4.32 -6.44 -2.34
CA THR A 100 -5.54 -7.00 -2.95
C THR A 100 -5.69 -6.61 -4.42
N GLU A 101 -5.17 -5.44 -4.84
CA GLU A 101 -5.15 -5.04 -6.25
C GLU A 101 -4.14 -5.89 -7.05
N ALA A 102 -2.93 -6.08 -6.52
CA ALA A 102 -1.89 -6.88 -7.17
C ALA A 102 -2.23 -8.38 -7.22
N LEU A 103 -2.94 -8.90 -6.20
CA LEU A 103 -3.52 -10.24 -6.20
C LEU A 103 -4.66 -10.40 -7.20
N GLY A 104 -5.17 -9.32 -7.77
CA GLY A 104 -6.30 -9.35 -8.70
C GLY A 104 -7.68 -9.49 -8.04
N LEU A 105 -7.81 -9.29 -6.72
CA LEU A 105 -9.04 -9.54 -5.93
C LEU A 105 -9.84 -8.27 -5.61
N SER A 106 -9.37 -7.09 -6.05
CA SER A 106 -10.07 -5.81 -5.85
C SER A 106 -10.05 -4.93 -7.09
N LEU A 107 -10.85 -3.87 -7.06
CA LEU A 107 -10.90 -2.87 -8.13
C LEU A 107 -9.70 -1.91 -8.04
N PRO A 108 -9.22 -1.35 -9.16
CA PRO A 108 -8.21 -0.29 -9.16
C PRO A 108 -8.61 0.90 -8.28
N GLY A 109 -7.66 1.41 -7.51
CA GLY A 109 -7.87 2.47 -6.53
C GLY A 109 -8.35 2.00 -5.16
N ASN A 110 -8.50 0.68 -4.97
CA ASN A 110 -8.91 0.11 -3.69
C ASN A 110 -8.01 0.57 -2.52
N GLY A 111 -6.70 0.52 -2.70
CA GLY A 111 -5.74 0.89 -1.67
C GLY A 111 -5.45 2.40 -1.58
N THR A 112 -5.87 3.22 -2.55
CA THR A 112 -5.36 4.59 -2.67
C THR A 112 -6.38 5.73 -2.69
N VAL A 113 -7.65 5.49 -3.06
CA VAL A 113 -8.71 6.51 -2.93
C VAL A 113 -8.98 6.76 -1.44
N VAL A 114 -8.87 7.99 -0.97
CA VAL A 114 -9.10 8.33 0.45
C VAL A 114 -10.54 8.05 0.89
N ALA A 115 -10.72 7.69 2.15
CA ALA A 115 -12.01 7.29 2.71
C ALA A 115 -13.07 8.41 2.66
N THR A 116 -12.64 9.66 2.72
CA THR A 116 -13.50 10.84 2.67
C THR A 116 -14.02 11.17 1.27
N HIS A 117 -13.37 10.66 0.20
CA HIS A 117 -13.73 11.04 -1.17
C HIS A 117 -14.95 10.28 -1.71
N ALA A 118 -15.85 10.98 -2.41
CA ALA A 118 -17.08 10.43 -3.00
C ALA A 118 -16.81 9.29 -4.03
N ASP A 119 -15.68 9.32 -4.72
CA ASP A 119 -15.31 8.25 -5.65
C ASP A 119 -15.13 6.89 -4.92
N ARG A 120 -14.85 6.89 -3.62
CA ARG A 120 -14.83 5.67 -2.78
C ARG A 120 -16.21 5.00 -2.71
N GLU A 121 -17.27 5.77 -2.60
CA GLU A 121 -18.64 5.21 -2.64
C GLU A 121 -18.93 4.49 -3.96
N GLN A 122 -18.41 5.02 -5.08
CA GLN A 122 -18.56 4.35 -6.38
C GLN A 122 -17.80 3.02 -6.46
N LEU A 123 -16.66 2.89 -5.78
CA LEU A 123 -15.95 1.61 -5.68
C LEU A 123 -16.81 0.57 -4.94
N PHE A 124 -17.49 0.92 -3.86
CA PHE A 124 -18.40 0.02 -3.15
C PHE A 124 -19.54 -0.45 -4.06
N LYS A 125 -20.19 0.47 -4.78
CA LYS A 125 -21.26 0.13 -5.71
C LYS A 125 -20.78 -0.80 -6.83
N ARG A 126 -19.62 -0.49 -7.42
CA ARG A 126 -18.99 -1.33 -8.45
C ARG A 126 -18.60 -2.71 -7.91
N ALA A 127 -18.06 -2.81 -6.71
CA ALA A 127 -17.71 -4.09 -6.08
C ALA A 127 -18.95 -4.96 -5.86
N GLY A 128 -20.09 -4.38 -5.46
CA GLY A 128 -21.35 -5.09 -5.32
C GLY A 128 -21.86 -5.64 -6.67
N HIS A 129 -21.84 -4.84 -7.73
CA HIS A 129 -22.22 -5.31 -9.09
C HIS A 129 -21.27 -6.40 -9.59
N LEU A 130 -19.95 -6.21 -9.40
CA LEU A 130 -18.95 -7.18 -9.81
C LEU A 130 -19.12 -8.52 -9.08
N ALA A 131 -19.44 -8.51 -7.77
CA ALA A 131 -19.70 -9.76 -7.04
C ALA A 131 -20.85 -10.58 -7.65
N VAL A 132 -21.92 -9.91 -8.12
CA VAL A 132 -23.03 -10.57 -8.83
C VAL A 132 -22.56 -11.12 -10.19
N GLU A 133 -21.75 -10.37 -10.92
CA GLU A 133 -21.18 -10.80 -12.20
C GLU A 133 -20.29 -12.04 -12.03
N LEU A 134 -19.39 -12.03 -11.04
CA LEU A 134 -18.53 -13.18 -10.73
C LEU A 134 -19.35 -14.42 -10.35
N CYS A 135 -20.46 -14.26 -9.62
CA CYS A 135 -21.38 -15.37 -9.35
C CYS A 135 -21.95 -15.98 -10.63
N LYS A 136 -22.42 -15.14 -11.56
CA LYS A 136 -22.96 -15.61 -12.82
C LYS A 136 -21.90 -16.33 -13.65
N ARG A 137 -20.70 -15.79 -13.73
CA ARG A 137 -19.57 -16.43 -14.43
C ARG A 137 -19.28 -17.81 -13.85
N TYR A 138 -19.19 -17.93 -12.52
CA TYR A 138 -18.89 -19.19 -11.87
C TYR A 138 -20.06 -20.20 -11.96
N TYR A 139 -21.29 -19.79 -11.53
CA TYR A 139 -22.40 -20.73 -11.40
C TYR A 139 -23.19 -20.99 -12.69
N GLU A 140 -23.14 -20.08 -13.67
CA GLU A 140 -23.90 -20.21 -14.92
C GLU A 140 -23.01 -20.51 -16.12
N GLN A 141 -21.69 -20.23 -16.04
CA GLN A 141 -20.74 -20.37 -17.15
C GLN A 141 -19.56 -21.29 -16.82
N ASP A 142 -19.53 -21.90 -15.63
CA ASP A 142 -18.47 -22.77 -15.13
C ASP A 142 -17.06 -22.13 -15.20
N ASP A 143 -16.98 -20.81 -15.02
CA ASP A 143 -15.74 -20.05 -15.10
C ASP A 143 -15.02 -20.04 -13.73
N GLU A 144 -14.09 -20.97 -13.54
CA GLU A 144 -13.28 -21.07 -12.33
C GLU A 144 -12.19 -20.00 -12.21
N THR A 145 -11.91 -19.24 -13.29
CA THR A 145 -10.88 -18.18 -13.25
C THR A 145 -11.24 -17.02 -12.31
N VAL A 146 -12.50 -16.94 -11.88
CA VAL A 146 -12.99 -15.93 -10.92
C VAL A 146 -12.80 -16.31 -9.45
N LEU A 147 -12.33 -17.52 -9.18
CA LEU A 147 -12.13 -18.01 -7.82
C LEU A 147 -10.80 -17.48 -7.24
N PRO A 148 -10.72 -17.20 -5.92
CA PRO A 148 -9.50 -16.66 -5.31
C PRO A 148 -8.26 -17.51 -5.53
N ARG A 149 -8.34 -18.84 -5.44
CA ARG A 149 -7.19 -19.74 -5.64
C ARG A 149 -6.71 -19.77 -7.09
N SER A 150 -7.55 -19.41 -8.07
CA SER A 150 -7.16 -19.36 -9.49
C SER A 150 -6.15 -18.28 -9.81
N MET A 151 -5.97 -17.28 -8.91
CA MET A 151 -4.93 -16.26 -9.05
C MET A 151 -3.53 -16.88 -9.11
N GLY A 152 -3.30 -17.96 -8.34
CA GLY A 152 -2.13 -18.82 -8.44
C GLY A 152 -0.82 -18.16 -7.97
N PHE A 153 0.28 -18.92 -8.05
CA PHE A 153 1.61 -18.51 -7.59
C PHE A 153 2.07 -17.15 -8.15
N LYS A 154 1.85 -16.91 -9.44
CA LYS A 154 2.25 -15.66 -10.11
C LYS A 154 1.59 -14.40 -9.51
N ALA A 155 0.35 -14.49 -9.04
CA ALA A 155 -0.31 -13.35 -8.39
C ALA A 155 0.32 -13.05 -7.03
N PHE A 156 0.79 -14.06 -6.31
CA PHE A 156 1.55 -13.87 -5.07
C PHE A 156 2.91 -13.22 -5.34
N GLU A 157 3.61 -13.59 -6.41
CA GLU A 157 4.82 -12.88 -6.84
C GLU A 157 4.52 -11.42 -7.20
N ASN A 158 3.42 -11.13 -7.91
CA ASN A 158 2.99 -9.76 -8.20
C ASN A 158 2.70 -8.96 -6.91
N ALA A 159 2.06 -9.58 -5.92
CA ALA A 159 1.77 -8.94 -4.64
C ALA A 159 3.06 -8.59 -3.88
N ILE A 160 4.02 -9.51 -3.82
CA ILE A 160 5.33 -9.27 -3.20
C ILE A 160 6.16 -8.27 -4.02
N ALA A 161 6.13 -8.32 -5.35
CA ALA A 161 6.79 -7.32 -6.19
C ALA A 161 6.26 -5.90 -5.90
N LEU A 162 4.93 -5.76 -5.76
CA LEU A 162 4.33 -4.49 -5.35
C LEU A 162 4.82 -4.06 -3.98
N ASP A 163 4.79 -4.95 -2.97
CA ASP A 163 5.17 -4.61 -1.59
C ASP A 163 6.62 -4.12 -1.50
N ILE A 164 7.54 -4.82 -2.19
CA ILE A 164 8.94 -4.45 -2.30
C ILE A 164 9.11 -3.11 -3.03
N ALA A 165 8.41 -2.92 -4.15
CA ALA A 165 8.54 -1.71 -4.96
C ALA A 165 7.99 -0.44 -4.27
N MET A 166 6.99 -0.58 -3.42
CA MET A 166 6.42 0.54 -2.67
C MET A 166 7.02 0.73 -1.27
N GLY A 167 7.95 -0.16 -0.84
CA GLY A 167 8.50 -0.14 0.51
C GLY A 167 7.40 -0.34 1.56
N GLY A 168 6.61 -1.39 1.38
CA GLY A 168 5.46 -1.71 2.22
C GLY A 168 5.81 -2.15 3.64
N SER A 169 4.86 -2.74 4.34
CA SER A 169 5.04 -3.17 5.72
C SER A 169 5.72 -4.54 5.82
N THR A 170 6.63 -4.73 6.76
CA THR A 170 7.20 -6.05 7.07
C THR A 170 6.14 -7.07 7.53
N ASN A 171 5.04 -6.61 8.14
CA ASN A 171 3.91 -7.47 8.50
C ASN A 171 3.26 -8.13 7.27
N THR A 172 3.36 -7.52 6.10
CA THR A 172 2.82 -8.06 4.85
C THR A 172 3.44 -9.41 4.52
N ILE A 173 4.72 -9.59 4.84
CA ILE A 173 5.43 -10.86 4.63
C ILE A 173 4.79 -12.00 5.44
N LEU A 174 4.49 -11.75 6.72
CA LEU A 174 3.80 -12.74 7.57
C LEU A 174 2.42 -13.07 6.99
N HIS A 175 1.72 -12.06 6.55
CA HIS A 175 0.34 -12.21 6.07
C HIS A 175 0.29 -12.93 4.72
N ILE A 176 1.15 -12.60 3.77
CA ILE A 176 1.15 -13.22 2.45
C ILE A 176 1.51 -14.72 2.53
N LEU A 177 2.44 -15.10 3.40
CA LEU A 177 2.78 -16.49 3.66
C LEU A 177 1.59 -17.26 4.24
N ALA A 178 0.87 -16.69 5.22
CA ALA A 178 -0.32 -17.30 5.78
C ALA A 178 -1.46 -17.42 4.75
N ILE A 179 -1.65 -16.41 3.90
CA ILE A 179 -2.64 -16.43 2.82
C ILE A 179 -2.28 -17.49 1.76
N ALA A 180 -1.00 -17.62 1.41
CA ALA A 180 -0.51 -18.63 0.47
C ALA A 180 -0.77 -20.05 0.99
N GLN A 181 -0.55 -20.28 2.29
CA GLN A 181 -0.86 -21.57 2.94
C GLN A 181 -2.35 -21.90 2.82
N GLU A 182 -3.24 -20.95 3.10
CA GLU A 182 -4.69 -21.15 2.95
C GLU A 182 -5.14 -21.35 1.48
N ALA A 183 -4.39 -20.77 0.55
CA ALA A 183 -4.59 -20.96 -0.88
C ALA A 183 -4.03 -22.29 -1.40
N GLU A 184 -3.29 -23.04 -0.58
CA GLU A 184 -2.57 -24.27 -0.97
C GLU A 184 -1.49 -24.00 -2.04
N ILE A 185 -0.85 -22.81 -1.95
CA ILE A 185 0.23 -22.38 -2.85
C ILE A 185 1.56 -22.51 -2.11
N ASP A 186 2.51 -23.21 -2.70
CA ASP A 186 3.87 -23.37 -2.17
C ASP A 186 4.69 -22.08 -2.42
N PHE A 187 4.38 -21.05 -1.64
CA PHE A 187 5.04 -19.74 -1.64
C PHE A 187 5.78 -19.55 -0.32
N THR A 188 7.08 -19.31 -0.38
CA THR A 188 7.98 -19.40 0.76
C THR A 188 8.79 -18.13 0.99
N MET A 189 9.51 -18.06 2.12
CA MET A 189 10.47 -16.99 2.41
C MET A 189 11.59 -16.92 1.36
N ALA A 190 11.96 -18.05 0.73
CA ALA A 190 12.95 -18.08 -0.33
C ALA A 190 12.49 -17.34 -1.60
N ASP A 191 11.18 -17.39 -1.91
CA ASP A 191 10.60 -16.64 -3.02
C ASP A 191 10.64 -15.13 -2.74
N ILE A 192 10.34 -14.75 -1.51
CA ILE A 192 10.41 -13.36 -1.06
C ILE A 192 11.86 -12.85 -1.13
N ASP A 193 12.85 -13.63 -0.65
CA ASP A 193 14.26 -13.28 -0.75
C ASP A 193 14.71 -13.12 -2.21
N ARG A 194 14.29 -14.03 -3.08
CA ARG A 194 14.57 -13.93 -4.52
C ARG A 194 13.99 -12.65 -5.12
N MET A 195 12.72 -12.35 -4.81
CA MET A 195 12.05 -11.15 -5.32
C MET A 195 12.69 -9.87 -4.79
N SER A 196 13.10 -9.82 -3.53
CA SER A 196 13.72 -8.64 -2.90
C SER A 196 15.03 -8.21 -3.59
N LYS A 197 15.73 -9.15 -4.22
CA LYS A 197 17.00 -8.91 -4.91
C LYS A 197 16.85 -8.39 -6.34
N ILE A 198 15.66 -8.56 -6.94
CA ILE A 198 15.43 -8.23 -8.36
C ILE A 198 14.38 -7.14 -8.59
N VAL A 199 13.57 -6.83 -7.58
CA VAL A 199 12.53 -5.80 -7.67
C VAL A 199 13.09 -4.48 -7.15
N PRO A 200 13.10 -3.40 -7.95
CA PRO A 200 13.56 -2.08 -7.51
C PRO A 200 12.52 -1.41 -6.60
N GLN A 201 12.98 -0.49 -5.73
CA GLN A 201 12.10 0.39 -4.99
C GLN A 201 11.69 1.58 -5.88
N LEU A 202 10.43 1.61 -6.31
CA LEU A 202 9.90 2.60 -7.25
C LEU A 202 9.06 3.68 -6.58
N CYS A 203 8.62 3.46 -5.34
CA CYS A 203 7.80 4.39 -4.60
C CYS A 203 8.30 4.53 -3.16
N LYS A 204 8.30 5.75 -2.63
CA LYS A 204 8.69 6.01 -1.25
C LYS A 204 7.65 6.92 -0.62
N VAL A 205 6.95 6.41 0.38
CA VAL A 205 5.78 7.02 1.02
C VAL A 205 5.96 7.02 2.53
N ALA A 206 5.29 7.88 3.25
CA ALA A 206 5.29 7.88 4.71
C ALA A 206 5.05 6.45 5.27
N PRO A 207 5.74 6.00 6.31
CA PRO A 207 6.71 6.71 7.14
C PRO A 207 8.14 6.79 6.58
N ASN A 208 8.41 6.25 5.39
CA ASN A 208 9.76 6.22 4.79
C ASN A 208 10.19 7.60 4.26
N THR A 209 9.26 8.55 4.15
CA THR A 209 9.48 9.95 3.77
C THR A 209 8.31 10.81 4.25
N ASN A 210 8.57 12.06 4.57
CA ASN A 210 7.52 13.03 4.91
C ASN A 210 6.96 13.76 3.66
N LYS A 211 7.50 13.47 2.46
CA LYS A 211 7.14 14.17 1.22
C LYS A 211 5.81 13.66 0.66
N TYR A 212 5.61 12.33 0.64
CA TYR A 212 4.49 11.68 -0.01
C TYR A 212 3.68 10.82 0.95
N HIS A 213 2.35 10.82 0.76
CA HIS A 213 1.38 10.00 1.46
C HIS A 213 0.55 9.18 0.46
N ILE A 214 -0.39 8.37 0.90
CA ILE A 214 -1.20 7.52 0.01
C ILE A 214 -2.00 8.35 -1.00
N GLU A 215 -2.47 9.53 -0.62
CA GLU A 215 -3.16 10.47 -1.52
C GLU A 215 -2.29 10.89 -2.72
N ASP A 216 -0.98 10.99 -2.52
CA ASP A 216 -0.01 11.31 -3.59
C ASP A 216 0.24 10.10 -4.50
N VAL A 217 0.24 8.87 -3.96
CA VAL A 217 0.29 7.64 -4.76
C VAL A 217 -0.93 7.55 -5.67
N HIS A 218 -2.13 7.86 -5.16
CA HIS A 218 -3.34 7.89 -5.96
C HIS A 218 -3.19 8.85 -7.14
N ARG A 219 -2.75 10.08 -6.88
CA ARG A 219 -2.50 11.11 -7.91
C ARG A 219 -1.49 10.66 -8.97
N ALA A 220 -0.53 9.81 -8.59
CA ALA A 220 0.50 9.28 -9.50
C ALA A 220 0.05 8.03 -10.31
N GLY A 221 -1.25 7.66 -10.23
CA GLY A 221 -1.83 6.52 -10.93
C GLY A 221 -2.11 5.31 -10.04
N GLY A 222 -2.00 5.47 -8.73
CA GLY A 222 -2.32 4.43 -7.75
C GLY A 222 -1.46 3.19 -7.89
N ILE A 223 -2.02 2.06 -7.47
CA ILE A 223 -1.34 0.76 -7.53
C ILE A 223 -1.11 0.33 -8.99
N MET A 224 -2.06 0.60 -9.88
CA MET A 224 -1.87 0.29 -11.31
C MET A 224 -0.70 1.07 -11.93
N GLY A 225 -0.38 2.27 -11.42
CA GLY A 225 0.80 3.02 -11.82
C GLY A 225 2.10 2.33 -11.40
N ILE A 226 2.18 1.80 -10.16
CA ILE A 226 3.36 1.04 -9.68
C ILE A 226 3.49 -0.28 -10.44
N LEU A 227 2.39 -1.03 -10.60
CA LEU A 227 2.37 -2.29 -11.36
C LEU A 227 2.74 -2.06 -12.84
N GLY A 228 2.32 -0.94 -13.43
CA GLY A 228 2.72 -0.54 -14.78
C GLY A 228 4.23 -0.29 -14.91
N GLU A 229 4.87 0.35 -13.92
CA GLU A 229 6.34 0.50 -13.92
C GLU A 229 7.05 -0.85 -13.72
N LEU A 230 6.51 -1.74 -12.87
CA LEU A 230 7.02 -3.10 -12.70
C LEU A 230 6.92 -3.92 -14.00
N ASP A 231 5.83 -3.78 -14.75
CA ASP A 231 5.68 -4.43 -16.07
C ASP A 231 6.71 -3.91 -17.09
N ARG A 232 6.90 -2.59 -17.17
CA ARG A 232 7.95 -1.98 -18.01
C ARG A 232 9.36 -2.45 -17.63
N ALA A 233 9.57 -2.75 -16.34
CA ALA A 233 10.83 -3.32 -15.83
C ALA A 233 10.96 -4.83 -16.07
N GLY A 234 9.92 -5.51 -16.60
CA GLY A 234 9.89 -6.97 -16.75
C GLY A 234 9.86 -7.72 -15.42
N ARG A 235 9.18 -7.14 -14.41
CA ARG A 235 9.10 -7.65 -13.04
C ARG A 235 7.66 -7.94 -12.60
N LEU A 236 6.74 -8.13 -13.55
CA LEU A 236 5.33 -8.39 -13.30
C LEU A 236 4.82 -9.52 -14.19
N HIS A 237 4.02 -10.41 -13.64
CA HIS A 237 3.26 -11.40 -14.41
C HIS A 237 1.94 -10.77 -14.86
N THR A 238 1.81 -10.52 -16.15
CA THR A 238 0.64 -9.85 -16.72
C THR A 238 -0.43 -10.80 -17.23
N ASP A 239 -0.15 -12.09 -17.26
CA ASP A 239 -1.06 -13.15 -17.71
C ASP A 239 -2.01 -13.68 -16.62
N VAL A 240 -1.87 -13.19 -15.38
CA VAL A 240 -2.74 -13.59 -14.26
C VAL A 240 -4.14 -12.98 -14.39
N PRO A 241 -5.22 -13.72 -13.99
CA PRO A 241 -6.57 -13.20 -14.00
C PRO A 241 -6.77 -12.11 -12.93
N THR A 242 -7.80 -11.29 -13.09
CA THR A 242 -8.29 -10.38 -12.06
C THR A 242 -9.80 -10.44 -11.97
N VAL A 243 -10.39 -10.06 -10.85
CA VAL A 243 -11.86 -10.05 -10.69
C VAL A 243 -12.55 -9.07 -11.64
N HIS A 244 -11.87 -8.04 -12.12
CA HIS A 244 -12.44 -6.95 -12.92
C HIS A 244 -11.97 -6.92 -14.38
N SER A 245 -10.99 -7.72 -14.74
CA SER A 245 -10.44 -7.82 -16.11
C SER A 245 -10.02 -9.25 -16.38
N LYS A 246 -9.91 -9.63 -17.65
CA LYS A 246 -9.54 -10.98 -18.02
C LYS A 246 -8.12 -11.33 -17.56
N THR A 247 -7.21 -10.37 -17.69
CA THR A 247 -5.82 -10.49 -17.26
C THR A 247 -5.34 -9.20 -16.59
N MET A 248 -4.23 -9.28 -15.86
CA MET A 248 -3.53 -8.08 -15.32
C MET A 248 -3.07 -7.17 -16.47
N LYS A 249 -2.71 -7.73 -17.63
CA LYS A 249 -2.38 -6.91 -18.80
C LYS A 249 -3.56 -6.04 -19.21
N ASP A 250 -4.75 -6.60 -19.35
CA ASP A 250 -5.95 -5.85 -19.72
C ASP A 250 -6.29 -4.77 -18.67
N ALA A 251 -6.06 -5.09 -17.38
CA ALA A 251 -6.22 -4.13 -16.29
C ALA A 251 -5.25 -2.94 -16.44
N LEU A 252 -3.97 -3.21 -16.71
CA LEU A 252 -2.95 -2.18 -16.93
C LEU A 252 -3.22 -1.35 -18.19
N ASP A 253 -3.63 -1.99 -19.30
CA ASP A 253 -3.95 -1.27 -20.54
C ASP A 253 -5.11 -0.27 -20.35
N GLN A 254 -6.02 -0.55 -19.41
CA GLN A 254 -7.13 0.34 -19.07
C GLN A 254 -6.77 1.39 -18.01
N TRP A 255 -6.00 1.03 -16.96
CA TRP A 255 -5.87 1.81 -15.73
C TRP A 255 -4.50 2.43 -15.50
N ASP A 256 -3.42 1.97 -16.16
CA ASP A 256 -2.10 2.60 -16.03
C ASP A 256 -2.09 3.94 -16.78
N ILE A 257 -1.88 5.03 -16.04
CA ILE A 257 -1.90 6.39 -16.58
C ILE A 257 -0.79 6.67 -17.60
N ALA A 258 0.23 5.81 -17.67
CA ALA A 258 1.29 5.89 -18.66
C ALA A 258 0.94 5.17 -19.99
N ARG A 259 -0.21 4.47 -20.09
CA ARG A 259 -0.65 3.70 -21.25
C ARG A 259 -1.82 4.32 -22.01
N ASN A 260 -1.88 5.63 -22.09
CA ASN A 260 -2.94 6.34 -22.80
C ASN A 260 -4.37 6.09 -22.23
N PRO A 261 -4.60 6.34 -20.92
CA PRO A 261 -5.86 6.09 -20.26
C PRO A 261 -6.98 7.01 -20.76
N SER A 262 -8.24 6.56 -20.60
CA SER A 262 -9.42 7.40 -20.86
C SER A 262 -9.45 8.62 -19.92
N ASP A 263 -10.18 9.68 -20.30
CA ASP A 263 -10.36 10.85 -19.46
C ASP A 263 -11.09 10.52 -18.15
N ALA A 264 -11.95 9.50 -18.14
CA ALA A 264 -12.59 9.02 -16.92
C ALA A 264 -11.55 8.43 -15.93
N VAL A 265 -10.57 7.66 -16.41
CA VAL A 265 -9.48 7.14 -15.58
C VAL A 265 -8.57 8.25 -15.07
N LYS A 266 -8.23 9.24 -15.93
CA LYS A 266 -7.47 10.42 -15.49
C LYS A 266 -8.21 11.18 -14.38
N THR A 267 -9.50 11.43 -14.58
CA THR A 267 -10.35 12.11 -13.58
C THR A 267 -10.42 11.33 -12.28
N PHE A 268 -10.54 10.01 -12.33
CA PHE A 268 -10.54 9.14 -11.16
C PHE A 268 -9.24 9.31 -10.35
N TYR A 269 -8.08 9.24 -10.98
CA TYR A 269 -6.80 9.39 -10.28
C TYR A 269 -6.49 10.85 -9.85
N MET A 270 -7.27 11.82 -10.28
CA MET A 270 -7.22 13.18 -9.74
C MET A 270 -8.04 13.35 -8.45
N ALA A 271 -8.76 12.33 -7.96
CA ALA A 271 -9.43 12.42 -6.67
C ALA A 271 -8.40 12.76 -5.57
N GLY A 272 -8.65 13.83 -4.85
CA GLY A 272 -7.70 14.41 -3.89
C GLY A 272 -8.31 14.62 -2.51
N PRO A 273 -7.47 14.90 -1.51
CA PRO A 273 -7.92 15.19 -0.16
C PRO A 273 -8.75 16.49 -0.13
N GLY A 274 -9.79 16.51 0.69
CA GLY A 274 -10.59 17.71 0.94
C GLY A 274 -9.88 18.73 1.82
N GLY A 275 -8.94 18.26 2.63
CA GLY A 275 -8.15 19.08 3.54
C GLY A 275 -8.96 19.61 4.74
N ILE A 276 -10.13 19.03 5.00
CA ILE A 276 -11.01 19.39 6.11
C ILE A 276 -11.08 18.18 7.06
N PRO A 277 -10.73 18.34 8.34
CA PRO A 277 -10.90 17.26 9.32
C PRO A 277 -12.35 16.79 9.39
N THR A 278 -12.60 15.50 9.12
CA THR A 278 -13.96 14.94 9.15
C THR A 278 -13.91 13.43 9.38
N GLN A 279 -14.89 12.94 10.15
CA GLN A 279 -15.13 11.51 10.32
C GLN A 279 -16.25 10.99 9.39
N VAL A 280 -16.77 11.84 8.50
CA VAL A 280 -17.85 11.48 7.57
C VAL A 280 -17.24 10.96 6.28
N ALA A 281 -17.42 9.66 6.02
CA ALA A 281 -16.99 9.01 4.78
C ALA A 281 -17.73 9.62 3.56
N PHE A 282 -17.06 9.63 2.41
CA PHE A 282 -17.61 10.05 1.10
C PHE A 282 -18.08 11.50 1.02
N SER A 283 -17.75 12.34 2.02
CA SER A 283 -18.24 13.72 2.13
C SER A 283 -17.44 14.73 1.31
N GLN A 284 -16.33 14.32 0.68
CA GLN A 284 -15.42 15.20 -0.05
C GLN A 284 -15.42 14.87 -1.55
N SER A 285 -15.20 15.88 -2.39
CA SER A 285 -15.14 15.72 -3.85
C SER A 285 -14.00 16.52 -4.47
N ALA A 286 -13.01 16.91 -3.67
CA ALA A 286 -11.85 17.67 -4.13
C ALA A 286 -11.03 16.88 -5.16
N ARG A 287 -10.45 17.59 -6.12
CA ARG A 287 -9.58 16.98 -7.13
C ARG A 287 -8.28 17.76 -7.26
N TRP A 288 -7.22 17.02 -7.50
CA TRP A 288 -5.95 17.61 -7.88
C TRP A 288 -6.08 18.35 -9.23
N PRO A 289 -5.34 19.43 -9.45
CA PRO A 289 -5.36 20.15 -10.73
C PRO A 289 -4.74 19.36 -11.89
N SER A 290 -3.90 18.37 -11.58
CA SER A 290 -3.22 17.50 -12.54
C SER A 290 -2.77 16.20 -11.89
N LEU A 291 -2.56 15.16 -12.70
CA LEU A 291 -1.86 13.94 -12.28
C LEU A 291 -0.38 14.24 -11.99
N ASP A 292 0.25 13.39 -11.18
CA ASP A 292 1.69 13.28 -11.06
C ASP A 292 2.18 12.22 -12.07
N THR A 293 2.71 12.70 -13.19
CA THR A 293 3.26 11.84 -14.26
C THR A 293 4.79 11.85 -14.29
N ASP A 294 5.43 12.54 -13.33
CA ASP A 294 6.89 12.59 -13.24
C ASP A 294 7.43 11.24 -12.72
N ARG A 295 8.06 10.50 -13.64
CA ARG A 295 8.68 9.21 -13.35
C ARG A 295 10.16 9.30 -12.98
N ALA A 296 10.72 10.51 -12.97
CA ALA A 296 12.10 10.77 -12.54
C ALA A 296 12.18 11.19 -11.08
N GLU A 297 11.35 12.17 -10.66
CA GLU A 297 11.40 12.74 -9.31
C GLU A 297 10.06 12.70 -8.56
N GLY A 298 9.01 12.20 -9.20
CA GLY A 298 7.66 12.11 -8.64
C GLY A 298 7.49 11.04 -7.56
N CYS A 299 6.24 10.84 -7.17
CA CYS A 299 5.87 9.87 -6.14
C CYS A 299 6.14 8.42 -6.58
N ILE A 300 5.82 8.09 -7.83
CA ILE A 300 6.13 6.80 -8.46
C ILE A 300 7.20 7.04 -9.50
N ARG A 301 8.32 6.32 -9.42
CA ARG A 301 9.46 6.44 -10.32
C ARG A 301 9.59 5.28 -11.29
N SER A 302 10.22 5.52 -12.43
CA SER A 302 10.63 4.44 -13.34
C SER A 302 11.83 3.67 -12.77
N VAL A 303 12.14 2.51 -13.37
CA VAL A 303 13.28 1.68 -12.95
C VAL A 303 14.61 2.43 -13.07
N ASP A 304 14.76 3.29 -14.08
CA ASP A 304 15.98 4.09 -14.27
C ASP A 304 16.18 5.16 -13.19
N HIS A 305 15.12 5.54 -12.48
CA HIS A 305 15.11 6.55 -11.43
C HIS A 305 14.70 5.99 -10.08
N ALA A 306 14.74 4.66 -9.93
CA ALA A 306 14.38 3.97 -8.70
C ALA A 306 15.13 4.54 -7.47
N PHE A 307 14.47 4.56 -6.33
CA PHE A 307 15.12 4.94 -5.06
C PHE A 307 16.24 3.96 -4.68
N SER A 308 16.06 2.68 -5.02
CA SER A 308 17.06 1.62 -4.90
C SER A 308 16.80 0.58 -5.99
N GLN A 309 17.87 0.00 -6.54
CA GLN A 309 17.77 -1.10 -7.51
C GLN A 309 17.49 -2.46 -6.84
N GLN A 310 17.71 -2.57 -5.55
CA GLN A 310 17.31 -3.68 -4.71
C GLN A 310 16.26 -3.17 -3.73
N GLY A 311 15.09 -3.72 -3.74
CA GLY A 311 13.85 -3.33 -3.12
C GLY A 311 13.83 -2.60 -1.77
N GLY A 312 12.63 -2.30 -1.32
CA GLY A 312 12.40 -1.65 -0.02
C GLY A 312 12.29 -2.61 1.18
N LEU A 313 12.39 -3.92 0.93
CA LEU A 313 12.41 -5.01 1.92
C LEU A 313 13.56 -5.96 1.60
N ALA A 314 14.21 -6.50 2.62
CA ALA A 314 15.26 -7.51 2.47
C ALA A 314 15.07 -8.65 3.48
N VAL A 315 15.46 -9.86 3.06
CA VAL A 315 15.54 -11.02 3.94
C VAL A 315 17.00 -11.19 4.39
N LEU A 316 17.22 -11.26 5.70
CA LEU A 316 18.51 -11.47 6.31
C LEU A 316 18.56 -12.87 6.95
N VAL A 317 19.68 -13.54 6.82
CA VAL A 317 19.93 -14.87 7.40
C VAL A 317 21.23 -14.81 8.19
N GLY A 318 21.25 -15.42 9.36
CA GLY A 318 22.45 -15.46 10.21
C GLY A 318 22.28 -16.37 11.41
N ASN A 319 23.29 -16.39 12.27
CA ASN A 319 23.32 -17.25 13.46
C ASN A 319 22.26 -16.90 14.52
N ILE A 320 21.65 -15.71 14.44
CA ILE A 320 20.54 -15.30 15.32
C ILE A 320 19.18 -15.55 14.63
N ALA A 321 19.13 -15.52 13.28
CA ALA A 321 17.94 -15.73 12.48
C ALA A 321 18.19 -16.82 11.44
N LEU A 322 18.22 -18.09 11.88
CA LEU A 322 18.54 -19.25 11.03
C LEU A 322 17.53 -19.41 9.88
N ASP A 323 16.25 -19.19 10.16
CA ASP A 323 15.17 -19.30 9.20
C ASP A 323 14.87 -17.95 8.47
N GLY A 324 15.71 -16.96 8.72
CA GLY A 324 15.59 -15.63 8.14
C GLY A 324 14.78 -14.64 9.01
N CYS A 325 15.03 -13.37 8.76
CA CYS A 325 14.20 -12.25 9.24
C CYS A 325 14.03 -11.23 8.13
N VAL A 326 13.05 -10.35 8.27
CA VAL A 326 12.75 -9.32 7.28
C VAL A 326 13.07 -7.95 7.85
N VAL A 327 13.77 -7.14 7.07
CA VAL A 327 14.05 -5.74 7.36
C VAL A 327 13.46 -4.83 6.29
N LYS A 328 12.87 -3.71 6.73
CA LYS A 328 12.39 -2.65 5.84
C LYS A 328 13.55 -1.70 5.52
N THR A 329 14.21 -1.94 4.39
CA THR A 329 15.35 -1.13 3.95
C THR A 329 14.95 0.23 3.39
N ALA A 330 13.70 0.38 2.94
CA ALA A 330 13.16 1.62 2.37
C ALA A 330 13.31 2.88 3.25
N GLY A 331 13.38 2.71 4.58
CA GLY A 331 13.55 3.81 5.54
C GLY A 331 14.91 3.85 6.23
N VAL A 332 15.83 2.94 5.88
CA VAL A 332 17.17 2.86 6.48
C VAL A 332 18.13 3.79 5.73
N ASP A 333 18.95 4.55 6.48
CA ASP A 333 20.02 5.35 5.90
C ASP A 333 21.09 4.41 5.30
N ASP A 334 21.57 4.73 4.10
CA ASP A 334 22.58 3.92 3.40
C ASP A 334 23.84 3.69 4.24
N ALA A 335 24.23 4.63 5.11
CA ALA A 335 25.35 4.50 6.02
C ALA A 335 25.15 3.41 7.09
N LEU A 336 23.91 2.99 7.35
CA LEU A 336 23.55 1.98 8.34
C LEU A 336 23.31 0.59 7.71
N LEU A 337 23.33 0.46 6.39
CA LEU A 337 23.14 -0.83 5.71
C LEU A 337 24.30 -1.81 6.00
N VAL A 338 25.48 -1.28 6.29
CA VAL A 338 26.63 -2.05 6.77
C VAL A 338 27.09 -1.40 8.08
N PHE A 339 26.87 -2.08 9.20
CA PHE A 339 27.16 -1.55 10.52
C PHE A 339 27.83 -2.62 11.40
N GLU A 340 28.87 -2.20 12.13
CA GLU A 340 29.54 -3.00 13.15
C GLU A 340 29.70 -2.16 14.44
N GLY A 341 29.32 -2.74 15.58
CA GLY A 341 29.41 -2.05 16.86
C GLY A 341 29.10 -2.95 18.05
N PRO A 342 29.29 -2.48 19.28
CA PRO A 342 28.94 -3.22 20.49
C PRO A 342 27.42 -3.39 20.58
N ALA A 343 26.97 -4.60 20.94
CA ALA A 343 25.56 -4.87 21.19
C ALA A 343 25.18 -4.40 22.62
N HIS A 344 24.06 -3.70 22.72
CA HIS A 344 23.36 -3.44 23.98
C HIS A 344 22.11 -4.32 24.01
N VAL A 345 22.07 -5.27 24.93
CA VAL A 345 20.96 -6.21 25.07
C VAL A 345 19.96 -5.65 26.08
N VAL A 346 18.69 -5.61 25.72
CA VAL A 346 17.57 -5.14 26.54
C VAL A 346 16.46 -6.20 26.58
N GLU A 347 15.64 -6.20 27.62
CA GLU A 347 14.57 -7.17 27.84
C GLU A 347 13.20 -6.67 27.37
N SER A 348 13.05 -5.37 27.07
CA SER A 348 11.79 -4.79 26.64
C SER A 348 11.98 -3.63 25.65
N GLN A 349 10.91 -3.28 24.95
CA GLN A 349 10.87 -2.11 24.08
C GLN A 349 11.05 -0.81 24.89
N ASP A 350 10.42 -0.70 26.06
CA ASP A 350 10.50 0.49 26.90
C ASP A 350 11.94 0.73 27.37
N GLU A 351 12.66 -0.34 27.74
CA GLU A 351 14.09 -0.27 28.10
C GLU A 351 14.96 0.13 26.89
N ALA A 352 14.58 -0.27 25.67
CA ALA A 352 15.31 0.09 24.46
C ALA A 352 15.11 1.56 24.06
N VAL A 353 13.97 2.16 24.41
CA VAL A 353 13.63 3.56 24.11
C VAL A 353 14.17 4.52 25.17
N ALA A 354 14.27 4.09 26.44
CA ALA A 354 14.80 4.89 27.55
C ALA A 354 16.32 5.09 27.43
#